data_66c784d39839583a69113c3422cd702e
#
_entry.id   66c784d39839583a69113c3422cd702e
#
_cell.length_a   1.000
_cell.length_b   1.000
_cell.length_c   1.000
_cell.angle_alpha   90.00
_cell.angle_beta   90.00
_cell.angle_gamma   90.00
#
_symmetry.space_group_name_H-M   'P 1'
#
loop_
_entity.id
_entity.type
_entity.pdbx_description
1 polymer ?
#
loop_
_entity_poly.entity_id
_entity_poly.type
_entity_poly.pdbx_seq_one_letter_code
_entity_poly.pdbx_strand_id
1 'polypeptide(L)'
;MGLKAKLQGSKENAVNSMIYKSYYDDEIDDNLVYLESRDGLDFTGNIFRIVEELSTGKYGDLKIYVHAKPQAEDKIRAYQKNYNLKIDKIITKEATATRILEKAKYIFTDAGIRPKYVKREGQIFVNTWHGTPLKLMGKDNVAEEHRLGNAQHPLLSSDYLLYPNQYMKSTMLEAFMIDRIFPGKILYEGYPRNSVFLKPSWLKEKLGLEDKEIFVYMPTFRGVLMDRDDSVQRDDVENYLSQLDSRLNDGQMLYAKLHVLNASRIDFDKFEHIEAFPEGYETYDVLNMADVLITDYSSVFFDFANSRRKIILFNYDEENYCSYRGFYIPLEELPFPKVQNVDELVSELNSAKGYDDEEFIKTYCQYDNPDAVENILKTVINGENASLVKTIGNGKKNVLIYAGSLTDDMINRLNEVVDVDEYNVVLTFKQWDEHICNNHEEIFKKLPQGIEIIQFRFNLTPTLSESNNSKSLLERSFQKQFPNIEFERIIDLTDKKDEISQILNNYIVKK
;
A
#
# COMPACT_ATOMS: atom_id res chain seq x y z
N MET A 1 11.34 19.65 -11.37
CA MET A 1 12.48 19.32 -10.48
C MET A 1 13.71 20.11 -10.89
N GLY A 2 14.33 20.86 -9.94
CA GLY A 2 15.54 21.65 -10.23
C GLY A 2 16.77 20.76 -10.47
N LEU A 3 17.78 21.30 -11.19
CA LEU A 3 19.05 20.61 -11.52
C LEU A 3 19.72 20.00 -10.27
N LYS A 4 19.68 20.70 -9.14
CA LYS A 4 20.26 20.23 -7.86
C LYS A 4 19.60 18.95 -7.34
N ALA A 5 18.26 18.84 -7.43
CA ALA A 5 17.52 17.65 -7.03
C ALA A 5 17.80 16.47 -7.97
N LYS A 6 17.93 16.71 -9.28
CA LYS A 6 18.33 15.66 -10.24
C LYS A 6 19.74 15.13 -9.97
N LEU A 7 20.71 16.02 -9.67
CA LEU A 7 22.07 15.61 -9.34
C LEU A 7 22.16 14.83 -8.03
N GLN A 8 21.39 15.24 -7.02
CA GLN A 8 21.33 14.51 -5.75
C GLN A 8 20.71 13.12 -5.91
N GLY A 9 19.59 13.00 -6.62
CA GLY A 9 18.97 11.70 -6.92
C GLY A 9 19.89 10.80 -7.74
N SER A 10 20.68 11.35 -8.67
CA SER A 10 21.68 10.58 -9.43
C SER A 10 22.80 10.04 -8.53
N LYS A 11 23.26 10.85 -7.56
CA LYS A 11 24.28 10.45 -6.58
C LYS A 11 23.75 9.35 -5.65
N GLU A 12 22.56 9.49 -5.12
CA GLU A 12 21.90 8.48 -4.27
C GLU A 12 21.71 7.17 -5.02
N ASN A 13 21.27 7.22 -6.26
CA ASN A 13 21.15 6.04 -7.12
C ASN A 13 22.48 5.33 -7.36
N ALA A 14 23.55 6.07 -7.55
CA ALA A 14 24.88 5.50 -7.71
C ALA A 14 25.36 4.82 -6.43
N VAL A 15 25.18 5.45 -5.26
CA VAL A 15 25.53 4.89 -3.96
C VAL A 15 24.72 3.62 -3.67
N ASN A 16 23.41 3.63 -3.88
CA ASN A 16 22.56 2.47 -3.68
C ASN A 16 22.93 1.32 -4.63
N SER A 17 23.32 1.64 -5.87
CA SER A 17 23.83 0.64 -6.82
C SER A 17 25.12 0.00 -6.36
N MET A 18 26.06 0.78 -5.81
CA MET A 18 27.31 0.26 -5.27
C MET A 18 27.07 -0.64 -4.06
N ILE A 19 26.17 -0.27 -3.16
CA ILE A 19 25.80 -1.07 -2.00
C ILE A 19 25.17 -2.36 -2.43
N TYR A 20 24.18 -2.31 -3.30
CA TYR A 20 23.56 -3.50 -3.89
C TYR A 20 24.63 -4.43 -4.50
N LYS A 21 25.48 -3.88 -5.36
CA LYS A 21 26.59 -4.63 -6.00
C LYS A 21 27.50 -5.33 -4.99
N SER A 22 27.77 -4.70 -3.84
CA SER A 22 28.75 -5.19 -2.86
C SER A 22 28.17 -6.20 -1.87
N TYR A 23 26.87 -6.16 -1.59
CA TYR A 23 26.24 -6.90 -0.51
C TYR A 23 25.14 -7.88 -0.96
N TYR A 24 24.78 -7.89 -2.23
CA TYR A 24 23.73 -8.79 -2.72
C TYR A 24 24.06 -10.28 -2.48
N ASP A 25 25.34 -10.64 -2.57
CA ASP A 25 25.80 -12.03 -2.38
C ASP A 25 26.07 -12.38 -0.90
N ASP A 26 25.91 -11.44 0.04
CA ASP A 26 26.07 -11.69 1.48
C ASP A 26 25.03 -12.71 1.98
N GLU A 27 25.36 -13.47 3.03
CA GLU A 27 24.43 -14.41 3.65
C GLU A 27 23.20 -13.71 4.22
N ILE A 28 22.06 -14.39 4.15
CA ILE A 28 20.82 -13.93 4.79
C ILE A 28 20.93 -14.17 6.29
N ASP A 29 20.58 -13.19 7.10
CA ASP A 29 20.49 -13.29 8.54
C ASP A 29 19.10 -13.81 8.92
N ASP A 30 19.01 -15.07 9.31
CA ASP A 30 17.76 -15.77 9.61
C ASP A 30 16.95 -15.15 10.76
N ASN A 31 17.59 -14.32 11.59
CA ASN A 31 16.93 -13.64 12.69
C ASN A 31 16.58 -12.17 12.40
N LEU A 32 16.88 -11.68 11.20
CA LEU A 32 16.69 -10.27 10.86
C LEU A 32 15.32 -10.02 10.24
N VAL A 33 14.57 -9.12 10.88
CA VAL A 33 13.28 -8.61 10.38
C VAL A 33 13.45 -7.16 9.92
N TYR A 34 13.16 -6.89 8.67
CA TYR A 34 13.11 -5.56 8.07
C TYR A 34 11.64 -5.12 7.94
N LEU A 35 11.31 -3.96 8.49
CA LEU A 35 9.95 -3.41 8.45
C LEU A 35 9.96 -1.98 7.89
N GLU A 36 9.00 -1.68 7.04
CA GLU A 36 8.85 -0.36 6.43
C GLU A 36 7.37 -0.02 6.25
N SER A 37 6.92 1.11 6.80
CA SER A 37 5.56 1.62 6.62
C SER A 37 5.57 2.87 5.74
N ARG A 38 4.63 2.97 4.79
CA ARG A 38 4.42 4.15 3.95
C ARG A 38 5.69 4.64 3.25
N ASP A 39 6.49 3.73 2.69
CA ASP A 39 7.79 4.02 2.07
C ASP A 39 8.76 4.77 3.02
N GLY A 40 8.68 4.49 4.32
CA GLY A 40 9.44 5.12 5.39
C GLY A 40 8.97 6.52 5.78
N LEU A 41 7.89 7.04 5.20
CA LEU A 41 7.36 8.38 5.50
C LEU A 41 6.62 8.44 6.83
N ASP A 42 6.12 7.31 7.30
CA ASP A 42 5.38 7.18 8.56
C ASP A 42 5.68 5.84 9.21
N PHE A 43 5.19 5.65 10.44
CA PHE A 43 5.22 4.38 11.14
C PHE A 43 3.87 4.19 11.83
N THR A 44 2.98 3.41 11.23
CA THR A 44 1.58 3.34 11.63
C THR A 44 0.91 2.04 11.14
N GLY A 45 -0.27 1.77 11.62
CA GLY A 45 -1.19 0.77 11.12
C GLY A 45 -0.65 -0.66 11.20
N ASN A 46 -0.70 -1.39 10.09
CA ASN A 46 -0.32 -2.80 10.06
C ASN A 46 1.12 -3.04 10.52
N ILE A 47 2.06 -2.25 10.03
CA ILE A 47 3.49 -2.41 10.35
C ILE A 47 3.76 -2.09 11.83
N PHE A 48 3.11 -1.06 12.38
CA PHE A 48 3.21 -0.76 13.81
C PHE A 48 2.76 -1.94 14.66
N ARG A 49 1.59 -2.53 14.38
CA ARG A 49 1.05 -3.67 15.13
C ARG A 49 1.92 -4.92 15.02
N ILE A 50 2.53 -5.14 13.86
CA ILE A 50 3.50 -6.23 13.68
C ILE A 50 4.72 -6.02 14.58
N VAL A 51 5.27 -4.79 14.66
CA VAL A 51 6.39 -4.48 15.56
C VAL A 51 5.99 -4.64 17.02
N GLU A 52 4.78 -4.20 17.40
CA GLU A 52 4.25 -4.34 18.75
C GLU A 52 4.18 -5.82 19.17
N GLU A 53 3.62 -6.69 18.35
CA GLU A 53 3.54 -8.13 18.63
C GLU A 53 4.92 -8.82 18.61
N LEU A 54 5.79 -8.47 17.66
CA LEU A 54 7.19 -8.95 17.67
C LEU A 54 7.93 -8.56 18.95
N SER A 55 7.62 -7.38 19.51
CA SER A 55 8.23 -6.88 20.74
C SER A 55 7.89 -7.71 21.98
N THR A 56 6.90 -8.58 21.91
CA THR A 56 6.56 -9.52 23.00
C THR A 56 7.61 -10.61 23.22
N GLY A 57 8.46 -10.86 22.23
CA GLY A 57 9.49 -11.91 22.28
C GLY A 57 8.98 -13.34 22.04
N LYS A 58 7.70 -13.53 21.70
CA LYS A 58 7.10 -14.86 21.46
C LYS A 58 7.70 -15.61 20.26
N TYR A 59 8.36 -14.89 19.34
CA TYR A 59 8.83 -15.42 18.04
C TYR A 59 10.34 -15.68 18.01
N GLY A 60 10.97 -15.86 19.17
CA GLY A 60 12.40 -16.10 19.29
C GLY A 60 13.23 -14.81 19.37
N ASP A 61 14.56 -14.93 19.21
CA ASP A 61 15.48 -13.80 19.32
C ASP A 61 15.63 -13.08 17.97
N LEU A 62 14.58 -12.39 17.55
CA LEU A 62 14.55 -11.63 16.30
C LEU A 62 15.14 -10.23 16.49
N LYS A 63 15.90 -9.78 15.50
CA LYS A 63 16.42 -8.42 15.34
C LYS A 63 15.41 -7.58 14.57
N ILE A 64 14.75 -6.65 15.24
CA ILE A 64 13.68 -5.83 14.67
C ILE A 64 14.27 -4.51 14.15
N TYR A 65 14.36 -4.36 12.84
CA TYR A 65 14.91 -3.18 12.18
C TYR A 65 13.82 -2.45 11.40
N VAL A 66 13.56 -1.19 11.78
CA VAL A 66 12.55 -0.34 11.16
C VAL A 66 13.24 0.69 10.27
N HIS A 67 12.90 0.70 8.99
CA HIS A 67 13.29 1.78 8.09
C HIS A 67 12.30 2.94 8.15
N ALA A 68 12.84 4.14 8.27
CA ALA A 68 12.08 5.37 8.24
C ALA A 68 12.91 6.50 7.59
N LYS A 69 12.25 7.45 6.96
CA LYS A 69 12.89 8.70 6.56
C LYS A 69 13.17 9.56 7.79
N PRO A 70 14.17 10.46 7.74
CA PRO A 70 14.57 11.24 8.92
C PRO A 70 13.43 11.94 9.65
N GLN A 71 12.44 12.44 8.93
CA GLN A 71 11.28 13.15 9.51
C GLN A 71 10.34 12.25 10.35
N ALA A 72 10.39 10.94 10.18
CA ALA A 72 9.57 10.00 10.94
C ALA A 72 10.30 9.41 12.16
N GLU A 73 11.61 9.66 12.32
CA GLU A 73 12.43 9.06 13.39
C GLU A 73 11.93 9.44 14.79
N ASP A 74 11.65 10.71 15.02
CA ASP A 74 11.21 11.19 16.36
C ASP A 74 9.87 10.57 16.75
N LYS A 75 8.95 10.42 15.81
CA LYS A 75 7.68 9.72 16.01
C LYS A 75 7.89 8.26 16.42
N ILE A 76 8.80 7.54 15.74
CA ILE A 76 9.11 6.14 16.09
C ILE A 76 9.71 6.04 17.49
N ARG A 77 10.59 6.96 17.87
CA ARG A 77 11.16 6.98 19.21
C ARG A 77 10.12 7.28 20.29
N ALA A 78 9.16 8.17 20.02
CA ALA A 78 8.04 8.43 20.91
C ALA A 78 7.18 7.16 21.09
N TYR A 79 6.86 6.47 20.00
CA TYR A 79 6.12 5.21 20.05
C TYR A 79 6.91 4.11 20.77
N GLN A 80 8.21 3.99 20.50
CA GLN A 80 9.07 3.03 21.18
C GLN A 80 9.00 3.19 22.70
N LYS A 81 8.98 4.43 23.18
CA LYS A 81 8.85 4.76 24.60
C LYS A 81 7.43 4.48 25.15
N ASN A 82 6.40 4.97 24.45
CA ASN A 82 5.04 4.94 24.95
C ASN A 82 4.40 3.53 24.95
N TYR A 83 4.87 2.68 24.02
CA TYR A 83 4.39 1.30 23.82
C TYR A 83 5.42 0.24 24.24
N ASN A 84 6.58 0.66 24.78
CA ASN A 84 7.67 -0.24 25.15
C ASN A 84 8.09 -1.19 24.01
N LEU A 85 8.19 -0.66 22.78
CA LEU A 85 8.53 -1.49 21.61
C LEU A 85 10.02 -1.89 21.63
N LYS A 86 10.27 -3.16 21.35
CA LYS A 86 11.62 -3.66 21.05
C LYS A 86 11.96 -3.34 19.59
N ILE A 87 12.63 -2.22 19.34
CA ILE A 87 13.20 -1.87 18.05
C ILE A 87 14.72 -1.82 18.22
N ASP A 88 15.42 -2.78 17.64
CA ASP A 88 16.89 -2.87 17.78
C ASP A 88 17.59 -1.78 16.97
N LYS A 89 16.97 -1.36 15.85
CA LYS A 89 17.53 -0.29 15.02
C LYS A 89 16.47 0.46 14.22
N ILE A 90 16.52 1.80 14.30
CA ILE A 90 15.84 2.69 13.35
C ILE A 90 16.86 3.05 12.26
N ILE A 91 16.51 2.83 11.00
CA ILE A 91 17.37 3.04 9.86
C ILE A 91 16.85 4.24 9.08
N THR A 92 17.61 5.35 9.08
CA THR A 92 17.20 6.58 8.39
C THR A 92 18.02 6.86 7.12
N LYS A 93 19.09 6.07 6.88
CA LYS A 93 19.95 6.22 5.71
C LYS A 93 19.58 5.18 4.65
N GLU A 94 19.20 5.62 3.45
CA GLU A 94 18.82 4.76 2.32
C GLU A 94 19.87 3.68 2.00
N ALA A 95 21.15 4.06 2.02
CA ALA A 95 22.24 3.13 1.79
C ALA A 95 22.28 1.99 2.81
N THR A 96 22.05 2.31 4.09
CA THR A 96 21.99 1.31 5.16
C THR A 96 20.74 0.45 5.03
N ALA A 97 19.60 1.06 4.70
CA ALA A 97 18.34 0.36 4.49
C ALA A 97 18.44 -0.64 3.32
N THR A 98 19.06 -0.25 2.20
CA THR A 98 19.33 -1.14 1.06
C THR A 98 20.15 -2.36 1.51
N ARG A 99 21.25 -2.15 2.24
CA ARG A 99 22.08 -3.24 2.74
C ARG A 99 21.35 -4.20 3.68
N ILE A 100 20.54 -3.65 4.58
CA ILE A 100 19.79 -4.45 5.55
C ILE A 100 18.69 -5.25 4.87
N LEU A 101 17.97 -4.64 3.92
CA LEU A 101 16.92 -5.27 3.14
C LEU A 101 17.45 -6.52 2.39
N GLU A 102 18.67 -6.46 1.85
CA GLU A 102 19.28 -7.59 1.16
C GLU A 102 19.63 -8.77 2.07
N LYS A 103 19.84 -8.50 3.37
CA LYS A 103 20.20 -9.52 4.37
C LYS A 103 19.03 -10.04 5.19
N ALA A 104 17.90 -9.33 5.20
CA ALA A 104 16.78 -9.67 6.05
C ALA A 104 16.13 -10.98 5.60
N LYS A 105 15.89 -11.87 6.57
CA LYS A 105 15.07 -13.09 6.37
C LYS A 105 13.62 -12.71 6.17
N TYR A 106 13.08 -11.86 7.03
CA TYR A 106 11.68 -11.44 7.01
C TYR A 106 11.58 -9.98 6.61
N ILE A 107 10.70 -9.70 5.66
CA ILE A 107 10.45 -8.36 5.13
C ILE A 107 8.95 -8.10 5.23
N PHE A 108 8.57 -7.03 5.93
CA PHE A 108 7.17 -6.58 6.01
C PHE A 108 7.06 -5.15 5.49
N THR A 109 6.17 -4.94 4.52
CA THR A 109 5.82 -3.59 4.03
C THR A 109 4.32 -3.44 3.86
N ASP A 110 3.84 -2.19 3.89
CA ASP A 110 2.44 -1.85 3.60
C ASP A 110 2.27 -1.02 2.33
N ALA A 111 3.35 -0.80 1.59
CA ALA A 111 3.38 0.02 0.38
C ALA A 111 4.34 -0.56 -0.66
N GLY A 112 5.23 0.26 -1.19
CA GLY A 112 6.24 -0.13 -2.16
C GLY A 112 7.42 -0.91 -1.57
N ILE A 113 8.37 -1.18 -2.44
CA ILE A 113 9.71 -1.62 -2.07
C ILE A 113 10.71 -0.94 -3.00
N ARG A 114 11.96 -0.85 -2.59
CA ARG A 114 13.00 -0.18 -3.38
C ARG A 114 13.06 -0.68 -4.82
N PRO A 115 13.11 0.23 -5.82
CA PRO A 115 13.04 -0.15 -7.23
C PRO A 115 14.13 -1.11 -7.69
N LYS A 116 15.29 -1.13 -6.99
CA LYS A 116 16.42 -2.01 -7.31
C LYS A 116 16.39 -3.34 -6.58
N TYR A 117 15.49 -3.49 -5.61
CA TYR A 117 15.37 -4.74 -4.86
C TYR A 117 15.02 -5.91 -5.79
N VAL A 118 15.71 -7.01 -5.60
CA VAL A 118 15.39 -8.31 -6.18
C VAL A 118 15.32 -9.28 -5.03
N LYS A 119 14.16 -9.88 -4.83
CA LYS A 119 13.95 -10.86 -3.77
C LYS A 119 14.92 -12.02 -3.96
N ARG A 120 15.59 -12.39 -2.88
CA ARG A 120 16.55 -13.51 -2.86
C ARG A 120 15.88 -14.78 -2.36
N GLU A 121 16.40 -15.91 -2.82
CA GLU A 121 16.04 -17.20 -2.25
C GLU A 121 16.34 -17.20 -0.74
N GLY A 122 15.43 -17.74 0.05
CA GLY A 122 15.54 -17.74 1.50
C GLY A 122 14.91 -16.52 2.21
N GLN A 123 14.62 -15.43 1.52
CA GLN A 123 13.85 -14.32 2.08
C GLN A 123 12.34 -14.60 2.04
N ILE A 124 11.62 -14.11 3.04
CA ILE A 124 10.16 -14.15 3.12
C ILE A 124 9.66 -12.71 3.11
N PHE A 125 8.94 -12.34 2.07
CA PHE A 125 8.39 -11.00 1.89
C PHE A 125 6.87 -11.00 2.03
N VAL A 126 6.36 -10.18 2.96
CA VAL A 126 4.93 -9.97 3.23
C VAL A 126 4.57 -8.53 2.88
N ASN A 127 3.63 -8.35 1.98
CA ASN A 127 3.02 -7.05 1.72
C ASN A 127 1.61 -7.04 2.30
N THR A 128 1.39 -6.18 3.28
CA THR A 128 0.09 -6.09 3.97
C THR A 128 -0.87 -5.13 3.26
N TRP A 129 -0.38 -4.33 2.31
CA TRP A 129 -1.09 -3.17 1.80
C TRP A 129 -1.55 -2.24 2.94
N HIS A 130 -2.38 -1.24 2.63
CA HIS A 130 -2.71 -0.18 3.60
C HIS A 130 -4.17 0.31 3.53
N GLY A 131 -5.09 -0.51 3.05
CA GLY A 131 -6.53 -0.19 3.08
C GLY A 131 -7.33 -0.88 2.00
N THR A 132 -8.60 -1.15 2.30
CA THR A 132 -9.58 -1.64 1.34
C THR A 132 -9.83 -0.57 0.27
N PRO A 133 -9.77 -0.89 -1.03
CA PRO A 133 -9.88 0.11 -2.09
C PRO A 133 -11.32 0.61 -2.24
N LEU A 134 -11.53 1.90 -2.00
CA LEU A 134 -12.74 2.62 -2.39
C LEU A 134 -12.59 3.20 -3.80
N LYS A 135 -11.42 3.75 -4.09
CA LYS A 135 -11.09 4.51 -5.30
C LYS A 135 -10.52 3.58 -6.37
N LEU A 136 -10.79 3.87 -7.65
CA LEU A 136 -10.19 3.14 -8.76
C LEU A 136 -8.67 3.15 -8.69
N MET A 137 -8.06 2.02 -8.97
CA MET A 137 -6.62 1.79 -8.87
C MET A 137 -6.10 1.04 -10.11
N GLY A 138 -4.80 1.11 -10.31
CA GLY A 138 -4.14 0.32 -11.35
C GLY A 138 -4.70 0.58 -12.74
N LYS A 139 -5.08 -0.48 -13.48
CA LYS A 139 -5.67 -0.39 -14.83
C LYS A 139 -7.03 0.31 -14.87
N ASP A 140 -7.76 0.30 -13.74
CA ASP A 140 -9.09 0.90 -13.66
C ASP A 140 -9.02 2.42 -13.45
N ASN A 141 -7.83 2.96 -13.12
CA ASN A 141 -7.55 4.38 -13.09
C ASN A 141 -6.76 4.78 -14.34
N VAL A 142 -7.41 5.41 -15.28
CA VAL A 142 -6.81 5.83 -16.58
C VAL A 142 -5.50 6.61 -16.41
N ALA A 143 -5.39 7.43 -15.36
CA ALA A 143 -4.16 8.19 -15.09
C ALA A 143 -2.98 7.30 -14.63
N GLU A 144 -3.21 6.07 -14.20
CA GLU A 144 -2.22 5.16 -13.63
C GLU A 144 -1.96 3.91 -14.49
N GLU A 145 -2.84 3.55 -15.44
CA GLU A 145 -2.76 2.31 -16.21
C GLU A 145 -1.42 2.12 -16.94
N HIS A 146 -0.79 3.20 -17.41
CA HIS A 146 0.52 3.17 -18.05
C HIS A 146 1.70 3.10 -17.05
N ARG A 147 1.45 3.01 -15.73
CA ARG A 147 2.46 2.99 -14.66
C ARG A 147 2.30 1.82 -13.70
N LEU A 148 1.60 0.78 -14.09
CA LEU A 148 1.30 -0.40 -13.27
C LEU A 148 2.55 -1.03 -12.62
N GLY A 149 3.66 -1.08 -13.34
CA GLY A 149 4.89 -1.73 -12.90
C GLY A 149 5.45 -1.20 -11.57
N ASN A 150 5.07 0.02 -11.14
CA ASN A 150 5.50 0.56 -9.84
C ASN A 150 4.87 -0.20 -8.67
N ALA A 151 3.58 -0.53 -8.77
CA ALA A 151 2.87 -1.30 -7.76
C ALA A 151 2.98 -2.81 -8.00
N GLN A 152 3.04 -3.27 -9.26
CA GLN A 152 3.18 -4.69 -9.59
C GLN A 152 4.46 -5.30 -9.01
N HIS A 153 5.60 -4.58 -9.08
CA HIS A 153 6.88 -5.11 -8.61
C HIS A 153 6.87 -5.53 -7.13
N PRO A 154 6.47 -4.70 -6.15
CA PRO A 154 6.37 -5.16 -4.77
C PRO A 154 5.33 -6.26 -4.57
N LEU A 155 4.19 -6.21 -5.26
CA LEU A 155 3.16 -7.25 -5.16
C LEU A 155 3.67 -8.59 -5.67
N LEU A 156 4.22 -8.64 -6.89
CA LEU A 156 4.76 -9.87 -7.50
C LEU A 156 5.98 -10.43 -6.74
N SER A 157 6.76 -9.57 -6.07
CA SER A 157 7.91 -10.00 -5.27
C SER A 157 7.53 -10.59 -3.92
N SER A 158 6.29 -10.44 -3.48
CA SER A 158 5.82 -10.91 -2.18
C SER A 158 5.58 -12.42 -2.17
N ASP A 159 5.97 -13.09 -1.09
CA ASP A 159 5.56 -14.46 -0.81
C ASP A 159 4.13 -14.50 -0.30
N TYR A 160 3.73 -13.45 0.44
CA TYR A 160 2.39 -13.32 0.99
C TYR A 160 1.82 -11.94 0.72
N LEU A 161 0.60 -11.90 0.17
CA LEU A 161 -0.24 -10.71 0.13
C LEU A 161 -1.37 -10.87 1.15
N LEU A 162 -1.47 -9.93 2.08
CA LEU A 162 -2.51 -9.93 3.12
C LEU A 162 -3.78 -9.26 2.60
N TYR A 163 -4.89 -9.99 2.60
CA TYR A 163 -6.20 -9.46 2.22
C TYR A 163 -7.27 -9.76 3.27
N PRO A 164 -7.84 -8.71 3.91
CA PRO A 164 -8.79 -8.84 5.01
C PRO A 164 -10.20 -9.22 4.56
N ASN A 165 -10.46 -9.28 3.26
CA ASN A 165 -11.74 -9.68 2.68
C ASN A 165 -11.60 -10.09 1.21
N GLN A 166 -12.61 -10.78 0.68
CA GLN A 166 -12.62 -11.26 -0.71
C GLN A 166 -12.74 -10.11 -1.73
N TYR A 167 -13.46 -9.05 -1.38
CA TYR A 167 -13.58 -7.88 -2.22
C TYR A 167 -12.21 -7.27 -2.52
N MET A 168 -11.41 -7.03 -1.47
CA MET A 168 -10.07 -6.48 -1.64
C MET A 168 -9.17 -7.42 -2.45
N LYS A 169 -9.21 -8.75 -2.18
CA LYS A 169 -8.46 -9.74 -2.96
C LYS A 169 -8.75 -9.62 -4.45
N SER A 170 -10.02 -9.65 -4.83
CA SER A 170 -10.42 -9.59 -6.24
C SER A 170 -10.04 -8.25 -6.85
N THR A 171 -10.43 -7.14 -6.22
CA THR A 171 -10.17 -5.79 -6.74
C THR A 171 -8.67 -5.53 -6.93
N MET A 172 -7.83 -5.89 -5.96
CA MET A 172 -6.39 -5.61 -6.03
C MET A 172 -5.70 -6.46 -7.10
N LEU A 173 -6.00 -7.75 -7.17
CA LEU A 173 -5.35 -8.63 -8.15
C LEU A 173 -5.77 -8.28 -9.59
N GLU A 174 -7.03 -7.94 -9.80
CA GLU A 174 -7.55 -7.53 -11.09
C GLU A 174 -7.05 -6.15 -11.52
N ALA A 175 -7.08 -5.16 -10.61
CA ALA A 175 -6.63 -3.80 -10.89
C ALA A 175 -5.14 -3.75 -11.26
N PHE A 176 -4.33 -4.59 -10.64
CA PHE A 176 -2.91 -4.69 -10.94
C PHE A 176 -2.56 -5.80 -11.95
N MET A 177 -3.56 -6.44 -12.56
CA MET A 177 -3.39 -7.44 -13.63
C MET A 177 -2.44 -8.58 -13.23
N ILE A 178 -2.67 -9.18 -12.06
CA ILE A 178 -1.86 -10.28 -11.52
C ILE A 178 -2.69 -11.47 -11.00
N ASP A 179 -4.01 -11.43 -11.14
CA ASP A 179 -4.92 -12.44 -10.56
C ASP A 179 -4.61 -13.87 -11.03
N ARG A 180 -4.19 -14.04 -12.28
CA ARG A 180 -3.94 -15.36 -12.88
C ARG A 180 -2.49 -15.84 -12.72
N ILE A 181 -1.58 -14.94 -12.39
CA ILE A 181 -0.13 -15.16 -12.51
C ILE A 181 0.65 -14.87 -11.22
N PHE A 182 0.00 -14.39 -10.17
CA PHE A 182 0.68 -14.11 -8.91
C PHE A 182 1.29 -15.40 -8.35
N PRO A 183 2.62 -15.47 -8.17
CA PRO A 183 3.31 -16.71 -7.82
C PRO A 183 3.32 -17.00 -6.32
N GLY A 184 3.00 -15.99 -5.50
CA GLY A 184 2.98 -16.10 -4.05
C GLY A 184 1.67 -16.68 -3.52
N LYS A 185 1.40 -16.42 -2.26
CA LYS A 185 0.24 -16.91 -1.53
C LYS A 185 -0.61 -15.75 -1.03
N ILE A 186 -1.91 -15.92 -1.02
CA ILE A 186 -2.82 -14.99 -0.35
C ILE A 186 -2.96 -15.43 1.10
N LEU A 187 -2.72 -14.50 2.00
CA LEU A 187 -2.96 -14.65 3.43
C LEU A 187 -4.32 -14.04 3.75
N TYR A 188 -5.31 -14.91 3.98
CA TYR A 188 -6.66 -14.50 4.34
C TYR A 188 -6.75 -14.32 5.85
N GLU A 189 -6.45 -13.11 6.29
CA GLU A 189 -6.48 -12.71 7.69
C GLU A 189 -6.86 -11.23 7.79
N GLY A 190 -7.39 -10.82 8.94
CA GLY A 190 -7.72 -9.43 9.22
C GLY A 190 -6.49 -8.52 9.20
N TYR A 191 -6.72 -7.23 8.99
CA TYR A 191 -5.64 -6.27 9.12
C TYR A 191 -5.15 -6.17 10.58
N PRO A 192 -3.83 -6.24 10.81
CA PRO A 192 -3.23 -6.02 12.12
C PRO A 192 -3.80 -4.81 12.86
N ARG A 193 -3.94 -3.69 12.17
CA ARG A 193 -4.42 -2.43 12.72
C ARG A 193 -5.90 -2.46 13.16
N ASN A 194 -6.72 -3.31 12.52
CA ASN A 194 -8.15 -3.41 12.83
C ASN A 194 -8.42 -4.19 14.13
N SER A 195 -7.47 -5.01 14.58
CA SER A 195 -7.59 -5.78 15.82
C SER A 195 -7.87 -4.93 17.06
N VAL A 196 -7.50 -3.64 17.04
CA VAL A 196 -7.73 -2.73 18.17
C VAL A 196 -9.20 -2.40 18.37
N PHE A 197 -9.99 -2.31 17.28
CA PHE A 197 -11.42 -2.00 17.35
C PHE A 197 -12.25 -3.10 18.01
N LEU A 198 -11.69 -4.30 18.07
CA LEU A 198 -12.30 -5.49 18.70
C LEU A 198 -11.85 -5.68 20.15
N LYS A 199 -11.15 -4.69 20.70
CA LYS A 199 -10.66 -4.64 22.09
C LYS A 199 -11.07 -3.31 22.74
N PRO A 200 -11.25 -3.27 24.07
CA PRO A 200 -11.48 -1.98 24.75
C PRO A 200 -10.36 -0.98 24.51
N SER A 201 -10.72 0.29 24.41
CA SER A 201 -9.72 1.37 24.27
C SER A 201 -9.03 1.64 25.61
N TRP A 202 -7.74 1.36 25.68
CA TRP A 202 -6.89 1.70 26.84
C TRP A 202 -6.51 3.19 26.87
N LEU A 203 -6.54 3.83 25.69
CA LEU A 203 -6.07 5.21 25.54
C LEU A 203 -7.06 6.23 26.11
N LYS A 204 -8.36 5.95 26.00
CA LYS A 204 -9.41 6.82 26.54
C LYS A 204 -9.26 6.98 28.06
N GLU A 205 -9.03 5.89 28.79
CA GLU A 205 -8.73 5.88 30.22
C GLU A 205 -7.41 6.60 30.53
N LYS A 206 -6.35 6.27 29.79
CA LYS A 206 -5.03 6.88 30.00
C LYS A 206 -5.01 8.39 29.84
N LEU A 207 -5.86 8.94 28.99
CA LEU A 207 -5.97 10.37 28.76
C LEU A 207 -7.00 11.04 29.68
N GLY A 208 -7.72 10.29 30.54
CA GLY A 208 -8.74 10.81 31.44
C GLY A 208 -9.97 11.34 30.69
N LEU A 209 -10.37 10.66 29.63
CA LEU A 209 -11.44 11.09 28.71
C LEU A 209 -12.69 10.21 28.80
N GLU A 210 -12.84 9.39 29.87
CA GLU A 210 -13.92 8.42 30.01
C GLU A 210 -15.30 9.10 30.03
N ASP A 211 -15.40 10.31 30.59
CA ASP A 211 -16.63 11.08 30.68
C ASP A 211 -16.90 11.95 29.44
N LYS A 212 -16.02 11.89 28.41
CA LYS A 212 -16.18 12.66 27.18
C LYS A 212 -16.72 11.76 26.04
N GLU A 213 -17.59 12.34 25.23
CA GLU A 213 -17.92 11.80 23.90
C GLU A 213 -16.85 12.27 22.92
N ILE A 214 -16.13 11.33 22.31
CA ILE A 214 -14.97 11.61 21.46
C ILE A 214 -15.34 11.49 19.99
N PHE A 215 -15.11 12.55 19.24
CA PHE A 215 -15.22 12.57 17.78
C PHE A 215 -13.83 12.59 17.17
N VAL A 216 -13.64 11.87 16.05
CA VAL A 216 -12.43 11.98 15.26
C VAL A 216 -12.79 12.45 13.85
N TYR A 217 -12.21 13.58 13.43
CA TYR A 217 -12.31 14.09 12.07
C TYR A 217 -11.06 13.74 11.29
N MET A 218 -11.21 12.90 10.26
CA MET A 218 -10.10 12.39 9.47
C MET A 218 -10.40 12.45 7.96
N PRO A 219 -10.33 13.65 7.36
CA PRO A 219 -10.63 13.84 5.94
C PRO A 219 -9.52 13.36 5.02
N THR A 220 -9.87 13.06 3.76
CA THR A 220 -8.92 12.83 2.68
C THR A 220 -8.16 14.10 2.33
N PHE A 221 -6.86 13.98 2.11
CA PHE A 221 -6.03 15.08 1.62
C PHE A 221 -6.42 15.48 0.18
N ARG A 222 -6.62 16.77 -0.06
CA ARG A 222 -7.03 17.35 -1.36
C ARG A 222 -5.88 17.91 -2.19
N GLY A 223 -4.63 17.83 -1.73
CA GLY A 223 -3.44 18.45 -2.33
C GLY A 223 -3.28 18.24 -3.85
N VAL A 224 -2.09 18.27 -4.36
CA VAL A 224 -1.58 18.27 -5.77
C VAL A 224 -2.48 17.67 -6.88
N LEU A 225 -3.44 16.82 -6.54
CA LEU A 225 -4.35 16.16 -7.50
C LEU A 225 -5.43 17.09 -8.07
N MET A 226 -5.68 18.25 -7.46
CA MET A 226 -6.78 19.13 -7.87
C MET A 226 -6.35 20.49 -8.43
N ASP A 227 -5.05 20.75 -8.59
CA ASP A 227 -4.52 22.03 -9.09
C ASP A 227 -5.10 23.26 -8.37
N ARG A 228 -5.58 23.07 -7.12
CA ARG A 228 -6.14 24.12 -6.27
C ARG A 228 -5.05 24.70 -5.37
N ASP A 229 -5.14 26.00 -5.15
CA ASP A 229 -4.33 26.70 -4.17
C ASP A 229 -4.59 26.10 -2.77
N ASP A 230 -3.55 25.55 -2.13
CA ASP A 230 -3.59 24.99 -0.77
C ASP A 230 -4.17 25.96 0.27
N SER A 231 -4.18 27.28 -0.01
CA SER A 231 -4.74 28.31 0.85
C SER A 231 -6.26 28.25 0.92
N VAL A 232 -6.95 27.99 -0.19
CA VAL A 232 -8.42 27.92 -0.25
C VAL A 232 -8.95 26.74 0.56
N GLN A 233 -8.32 25.59 0.45
CA GLN A 233 -8.73 24.38 1.22
C GLN A 233 -8.50 24.54 2.73
N ARG A 234 -7.44 25.22 3.12
CA ARG A 234 -7.16 25.50 4.52
C ARG A 234 -8.26 26.37 5.14
N ASP A 235 -8.60 27.45 4.47
CA ASP A 235 -9.57 28.44 4.94
C ASP A 235 -10.96 27.79 5.09
N ASP A 236 -11.32 26.85 4.21
CA ASP A 236 -12.53 26.06 4.30
C ASP A 236 -12.49 25.13 5.53
N VAL A 237 -11.43 24.35 5.72
CA VAL A 237 -11.33 23.41 6.87
C VAL A 237 -11.32 24.16 8.20
N GLU A 238 -10.56 25.25 8.31
CA GLU A 238 -10.53 26.06 9.54
C GLU A 238 -11.88 26.70 9.85
N ASN A 239 -12.60 27.14 8.82
CA ASN A 239 -13.95 27.68 8.96
C ASN A 239 -14.93 26.60 9.43
N TYR A 240 -14.88 25.37 8.86
CA TYR A 240 -15.72 24.26 9.32
C TYR A 240 -15.43 23.88 10.77
N LEU A 241 -14.15 23.78 11.15
CA LEU A 241 -13.76 23.50 12.52
C LEU A 241 -14.27 24.60 13.48
N SER A 242 -14.14 25.88 13.12
CA SER A 242 -14.63 27.00 13.95
C SER A 242 -16.14 26.96 14.14
N GLN A 243 -16.88 26.65 13.08
CA GLN A 243 -18.35 26.53 13.17
C GLN A 243 -18.76 25.33 14.03
N LEU A 244 -18.03 24.22 13.92
CA LEU A 244 -18.29 23.00 14.67
C LEU A 244 -17.95 23.21 16.15
N ASP A 245 -16.79 23.78 16.47
CA ASP A 245 -16.37 24.07 17.84
C ASP A 245 -17.40 24.85 18.62
N SER A 246 -17.98 25.92 18.03
CA SER A 246 -19.01 26.73 18.64
C SER A 246 -20.33 26.02 18.95
N ARG A 247 -20.50 24.77 18.50
CA ARG A 247 -21.71 23.95 18.64
C ARG A 247 -21.49 22.66 19.44
N LEU A 248 -20.26 22.35 19.79
CA LEU A 248 -19.92 21.29 20.73
C LEU A 248 -20.15 21.79 22.16
N ASN A 249 -20.26 20.87 23.11
CA ASN A 249 -20.42 21.16 24.52
C ASN A 249 -19.32 20.52 25.35
N ASP A 250 -19.20 20.90 26.63
CA ASP A 250 -18.15 20.46 27.55
C ASP A 250 -18.03 18.94 27.70
N GLY A 251 -19.08 18.18 27.39
CA GLY A 251 -19.04 16.70 27.37
C GLY A 251 -18.48 16.11 26.09
N GLN A 252 -18.21 16.93 25.08
CA GLN A 252 -17.78 16.49 23.74
C GLN A 252 -16.38 16.99 23.43
N MET A 253 -15.60 16.22 22.68
CA MET A 253 -14.30 16.60 22.18
C MET A 253 -14.04 16.03 20.80
N LEU A 254 -13.46 16.82 19.92
CA LEU A 254 -13.09 16.39 18.58
C LEU A 254 -11.57 16.42 18.40
N TYR A 255 -11.00 15.31 17.96
CA TYR A 255 -9.62 15.23 17.49
C TYR A 255 -9.55 15.29 15.97
N ALA A 256 -8.86 16.32 15.42
CA ALA A 256 -8.69 16.47 13.99
C ALA A 256 -7.36 15.89 13.50
N LYS A 257 -7.40 14.85 12.65
CA LYS A 257 -6.23 14.32 11.95
C LYS A 257 -6.17 14.88 10.55
N LEU A 258 -5.51 15.99 10.40
CA LEU A 258 -5.29 16.65 9.11
C LEU A 258 -3.95 16.22 8.51
N HIS A 259 -3.79 16.42 7.19
CA HIS A 259 -2.49 16.22 6.56
C HIS A 259 -1.46 17.19 7.15
N VAL A 260 -0.21 16.77 7.28
CA VAL A 260 0.88 17.54 7.94
C VAL A 260 0.97 18.99 7.44
N LEU A 261 0.80 19.22 6.14
CA LEU A 261 0.82 20.55 5.55
C LEU A 261 -0.34 21.44 6.02
N ASN A 262 -1.49 20.87 6.31
CA ASN A 262 -2.66 21.60 6.81
C ASN A 262 -2.64 21.74 8.34
N ALA A 263 -2.28 20.67 9.04
CA ALA A 263 -2.20 20.65 10.49
C ALA A 263 -1.22 21.70 11.05
N SER A 264 -0.05 21.87 10.43
CA SER A 264 0.95 22.85 10.87
C SER A 264 0.55 24.32 10.67
N ARG A 265 -0.57 24.58 10.02
CA ARG A 265 -1.07 25.92 9.69
C ARG A 265 -2.32 26.32 10.45
N ILE A 266 -2.99 25.37 11.12
CA ILE A 266 -4.18 25.63 11.94
C ILE A 266 -3.71 25.82 13.37
N ASP A 267 -4.15 26.90 13.97
CA ASP A 267 -3.97 27.21 15.39
C ASP A 267 -5.08 26.53 16.19
N PHE A 268 -4.76 25.38 16.79
CA PHE A 268 -5.73 24.62 17.60
C PHE A 268 -5.99 25.26 18.96
N ASP A 269 -5.10 26.11 19.48
CA ASP A 269 -5.25 26.76 20.78
C ASP A 269 -6.45 27.72 20.86
N LYS A 270 -7.03 28.07 19.70
CA LYS A 270 -8.23 28.94 19.64
C LYS A 270 -9.56 28.19 19.74
N PHE A 271 -9.54 26.86 19.72
CA PHE A 271 -10.74 26.03 19.87
C PHE A 271 -10.89 25.59 21.32
N GLU A 272 -12.14 25.49 21.77
CA GLU A 272 -12.47 25.04 23.12
C GLU A 272 -12.66 23.52 23.21
N HIS A 273 -13.19 22.91 22.15
CA HIS A 273 -13.57 21.50 22.09
C HIS A 273 -12.86 20.72 20.98
N ILE A 274 -11.98 21.38 20.23
CA ILE A 274 -11.26 20.74 19.10
C ILE A 274 -9.77 20.79 19.33
N GLU A 275 -9.14 19.64 19.28
CA GLU A 275 -7.69 19.47 19.42
C GLU A 275 -7.05 18.83 18.18
N ALA A 276 -5.75 19.06 18.02
CA ALA A 276 -4.94 18.29 17.12
C ALA A 276 -4.87 16.82 17.57
N PHE A 277 -4.58 15.93 16.63
CA PHE A 277 -4.44 14.51 16.93
C PHE A 277 -3.33 14.28 17.98
N PRO A 278 -3.56 13.50 19.05
CA PRO A 278 -2.63 13.33 20.15
C PRO A 278 -1.26 12.82 19.68
N GLU A 279 -0.22 13.56 19.97
CA GLU A 279 1.14 13.17 19.63
C GLU A 279 1.63 11.99 20.47
N GLY A 280 2.51 11.18 19.89
CA GLY A 280 3.12 10.04 20.59
C GLY A 280 2.24 8.81 20.72
N TYR A 281 1.02 8.85 20.17
CA TYR A 281 0.11 7.70 20.11
C TYR A 281 -0.18 7.26 18.68
N GLU A 282 -0.39 5.95 18.52
CA GLU A 282 -0.66 5.37 17.23
C GLU A 282 -2.08 5.71 16.75
N THR A 283 -2.20 5.96 15.44
CA THR A 283 -3.45 6.43 14.83
C THR A 283 -4.67 5.57 15.17
N TYR A 284 -4.51 4.25 15.14
CA TYR A 284 -5.63 3.32 15.36
C TYR A 284 -6.00 3.20 16.84
N ASP A 285 -5.10 3.48 17.78
CA ASP A 285 -5.47 3.59 19.20
C ASP A 285 -6.29 4.85 19.46
N VAL A 286 -5.93 5.96 18.81
CA VAL A 286 -6.72 7.19 18.90
C VAL A 286 -8.10 7.00 18.24
N LEU A 287 -8.15 6.35 17.07
CA LEU A 287 -9.43 5.99 16.47
C LEU A 287 -10.24 5.04 17.36
N ASN A 288 -9.60 4.12 18.08
CA ASN A 288 -10.30 3.20 18.98
C ASN A 288 -10.89 3.87 20.22
N MET A 289 -10.50 5.07 20.58
CA MET A 289 -11.19 5.83 21.65
C MET A 289 -12.37 6.67 21.14
N ALA A 290 -12.50 6.87 19.82
CA ALA A 290 -13.56 7.68 19.23
C ALA A 290 -14.93 7.00 19.34
N ASP A 291 -15.95 7.74 19.72
CA ASP A 291 -17.35 7.31 19.69
C ASP A 291 -17.96 7.52 18.30
N VAL A 292 -17.46 8.51 17.54
CA VAL A 292 -17.88 8.79 16.16
C VAL A 292 -16.66 9.08 15.29
N LEU A 293 -16.62 8.48 14.09
CA LEU A 293 -15.70 8.85 13.02
C LEU A 293 -16.41 9.79 12.03
N ILE A 294 -15.83 10.97 11.80
CA ILE A 294 -16.21 11.89 10.74
C ILE A 294 -15.13 11.81 9.66
N THR A 295 -15.49 11.41 8.47
CA THR A 295 -14.55 11.27 7.34
C THR A 295 -15.25 11.59 6.02
N ASP A 296 -14.62 11.30 4.89
CA ASP A 296 -15.17 11.56 3.56
C ASP A 296 -14.88 10.40 2.60
N TYR A 297 -13.97 10.56 1.64
CA TYR A 297 -13.56 9.56 0.64
C TYR A 297 -12.38 8.71 1.10
N SER A 298 -12.14 8.61 2.39
CA SER A 298 -11.04 7.86 2.98
C SER A 298 -11.42 6.42 3.27
N SER A 299 -10.54 5.47 2.93
CA SER A 299 -10.73 4.06 3.25
C SER A 299 -10.73 3.75 4.76
N VAL A 300 -10.48 4.73 5.63
CA VAL A 300 -10.48 4.53 7.09
C VAL A 300 -11.84 4.09 7.64
N PHE A 301 -12.92 4.40 6.95
CA PHE A 301 -14.24 3.95 7.37
C PHE A 301 -14.42 2.43 7.28
N PHE A 302 -13.74 1.75 6.34
CA PHE A 302 -13.71 0.28 6.32
C PHE A 302 -13.09 -0.30 7.58
N ASP A 303 -12.00 0.33 8.04
CA ASP A 303 -11.29 -0.08 9.24
C ASP A 303 -12.14 0.19 10.49
N PHE A 304 -12.65 1.43 10.63
CA PHE A 304 -13.41 1.87 11.80
C PHE A 304 -14.75 1.13 11.94
N ALA A 305 -15.34 0.66 10.84
CA ALA A 305 -16.58 -0.12 10.86
C ALA A 305 -16.49 -1.37 11.76
N ASN A 306 -15.30 -1.94 11.94
CA ASN A 306 -15.06 -3.03 12.91
C ASN A 306 -15.46 -2.66 14.36
N SER A 307 -15.48 -1.39 14.69
CA SER A 307 -15.87 -0.90 16.01
C SER A 307 -17.39 -0.91 16.25
N ARG A 308 -18.19 -1.04 15.20
CA ARG A 308 -19.66 -0.91 15.22
C ARG A 308 -20.14 0.43 15.77
N ARG A 309 -19.28 1.45 15.81
CA ARG A 309 -19.58 2.80 16.22
C ARG A 309 -19.95 3.67 15.02
N LYS A 310 -20.53 4.84 15.29
CA LYS A 310 -21.09 5.73 14.28
C LYS A 310 -20.00 6.25 13.32
N ILE A 311 -20.29 6.21 12.03
CA ILE A 311 -19.49 6.80 10.95
C ILE A 311 -20.37 7.83 10.25
N ILE A 312 -19.84 9.02 10.00
CA ILE A 312 -20.51 10.09 9.23
C ILE A 312 -19.60 10.48 8.07
N LEU A 313 -20.14 10.50 6.87
CA LEU A 313 -19.44 10.96 5.68
C LEU A 313 -19.71 12.44 5.44
N PHE A 314 -18.71 13.29 5.68
CA PHE A 314 -18.80 14.74 5.47
C PHE A 314 -18.29 15.10 4.08
N ASN A 315 -19.19 15.03 3.09
CA ASN A 315 -18.89 15.10 1.67
C ASN A 315 -19.23 16.48 1.08
N TYR A 316 -18.73 17.55 1.65
CA TYR A 316 -19.04 18.94 1.26
C TYR A 316 -18.61 19.32 -0.17
N ASP A 317 -17.75 18.52 -0.82
CA ASP A 317 -17.18 18.76 -2.15
C ASP A 317 -17.37 17.58 -3.13
N GLU A 318 -18.41 16.77 -2.92
CA GLU A 318 -18.62 15.50 -3.62
C GLU A 318 -18.59 15.62 -5.15
N GLU A 319 -19.32 16.58 -5.74
CA GLU A 319 -19.38 16.79 -7.19
C GLU A 319 -17.97 17.04 -7.77
N ASN A 320 -17.18 17.86 -7.08
CA ASN A 320 -15.82 18.17 -7.49
C ASN A 320 -14.90 16.95 -7.37
N TYR A 321 -14.97 16.24 -6.24
CA TYR A 321 -14.10 15.11 -5.98
C TYR A 321 -14.35 13.95 -6.94
N CYS A 322 -15.61 13.59 -7.18
CA CYS A 322 -16.02 12.52 -8.09
C CYS A 322 -15.65 12.81 -9.55
N SER A 323 -15.54 14.08 -9.96
CA SER A 323 -15.11 14.43 -11.30
C SER A 323 -13.66 14.06 -11.64
N TYR A 324 -12.81 13.88 -10.63
CA TYR A 324 -11.38 13.56 -10.79
C TYR A 324 -11.05 12.11 -10.51
N ARG A 325 -11.85 11.44 -9.69
CA ARG A 325 -11.52 10.09 -9.23
C ARG A 325 -12.75 9.21 -9.18
N GLY A 326 -12.72 8.13 -9.96
CA GLY A 326 -13.76 7.11 -9.91
C GLY A 326 -13.67 6.27 -8.64
N PHE A 327 -14.77 5.62 -8.32
CA PHE A 327 -14.91 4.73 -7.16
C PHE A 327 -15.32 3.32 -7.62
N TYR A 328 -14.85 2.31 -6.90
CA TYR A 328 -15.35 0.94 -7.08
C TYR A 328 -16.73 0.75 -6.43
N ILE A 329 -16.98 1.49 -5.35
CA ILE A 329 -18.25 1.45 -4.63
C ILE A 329 -18.86 2.85 -4.74
N PRO A 330 -20.03 2.99 -5.39
CA PRO A 330 -20.76 4.24 -5.40
C PRO A 330 -21.02 4.75 -3.98
N LEU A 331 -20.83 6.04 -3.74
CA LEU A 331 -20.95 6.59 -2.38
C LEU A 331 -22.37 6.43 -1.83
N GLU A 332 -23.37 6.47 -2.69
CA GLU A 332 -24.77 6.24 -2.34
C GLU A 332 -25.07 4.83 -1.81
N GLU A 333 -24.25 3.83 -2.17
CA GLU A 333 -24.37 2.45 -1.68
C GLU A 333 -23.77 2.25 -0.28
N LEU A 334 -22.98 3.22 0.22
CA LEU A 334 -22.44 3.14 1.57
C LEU A 334 -23.55 3.36 2.60
N PRO A 335 -23.62 2.55 3.69
CA PRO A 335 -24.73 2.60 4.66
C PRO A 335 -24.67 3.83 5.58
N PHE A 336 -23.56 4.57 5.57
CA PHE A 336 -23.28 5.64 6.50
C PHE A 336 -24.04 6.93 6.15
N PRO A 337 -24.51 7.71 7.13
CA PRO A 337 -25.09 9.05 6.89
C PRO A 337 -24.10 9.94 6.13
N LYS A 338 -24.63 10.67 5.16
CA LYS A 338 -23.89 11.61 4.31
C LYS A 338 -24.40 13.02 4.58
N VAL A 339 -23.48 13.94 4.85
CA VAL A 339 -23.78 15.33 5.18
C VAL A 339 -22.87 16.26 4.39
N GLN A 340 -23.39 17.41 3.97
CA GLN A 340 -22.67 18.33 3.08
C GLN A 340 -22.29 19.67 3.74
N ASN A 341 -22.81 19.95 4.93
CA ASN A 341 -22.53 21.19 5.67
C ASN A 341 -22.48 20.93 7.18
N VAL A 342 -22.01 21.93 7.94
CA VAL A 342 -21.81 21.79 9.38
C VAL A 342 -23.16 21.68 10.13
N ASP A 343 -24.25 22.30 9.63
CA ASP A 343 -25.56 22.19 10.26
C ASP A 343 -26.08 20.75 10.21
N GLU A 344 -25.98 20.10 9.07
CA GLU A 344 -26.31 18.68 8.89
C GLU A 344 -25.40 17.79 9.74
N LEU A 345 -24.07 18.08 9.77
CA LEU A 345 -23.12 17.33 10.58
C LEU A 345 -23.49 17.39 12.08
N VAL A 346 -23.75 18.57 12.62
CA VAL A 346 -24.15 18.74 14.02
C VAL A 346 -25.49 18.06 14.32
N SER A 347 -26.45 18.15 13.39
CA SER A 347 -27.72 17.43 13.50
C SER A 347 -27.50 15.91 13.57
N GLU A 348 -26.61 15.40 12.73
CA GLU A 348 -26.31 13.96 12.68
C GLU A 348 -25.50 13.49 13.90
N LEU A 349 -24.56 14.30 14.41
CA LEU A 349 -23.81 14.00 15.64
C LEU A 349 -24.78 13.85 16.85
N ASN A 350 -25.77 14.69 16.95
CA ASN A 350 -26.76 14.67 18.03
C ASN A 350 -27.91 13.66 17.79
N SER A 351 -27.94 13.01 16.64
CA SER A 351 -28.98 12.05 16.30
C SER A 351 -28.73 10.69 16.95
N ALA A 352 -29.69 10.16 17.67
CA ALA A 352 -29.68 8.80 18.19
C ALA A 352 -30.06 7.76 17.10
N LYS A 353 -30.33 8.18 15.86
CA LYS A 353 -30.70 7.30 14.77
C LYS A 353 -29.49 6.47 14.33
N GLY A 354 -29.62 5.16 14.39
CA GLY A 354 -28.65 4.23 13.81
C GLY A 354 -28.87 4.01 12.31
N TYR A 355 -28.00 3.25 11.72
CA TYR A 355 -28.09 2.74 10.34
C TYR A 355 -27.76 1.23 10.33
N ASP A 356 -28.18 0.55 9.27
CA ASP A 356 -27.89 -0.88 9.10
C ASP A 356 -26.61 -1.05 8.29
N ASP A 357 -25.56 -1.57 8.90
CA ASP A 357 -24.25 -1.85 8.30
C ASP A 357 -23.89 -3.34 8.25
N GLU A 358 -24.83 -4.25 8.51
CA GLU A 358 -24.56 -5.68 8.62
C GLU A 358 -23.95 -6.27 7.33
N GLU A 359 -24.50 -5.97 6.16
CA GLU A 359 -23.94 -6.43 4.88
C GLU A 359 -22.58 -5.79 4.59
N PHE A 360 -22.38 -4.55 4.98
CA PHE A 360 -21.10 -3.86 4.86
C PHE A 360 -20.02 -4.58 5.69
N ILE A 361 -20.29 -4.85 6.95
CA ILE A 361 -19.37 -5.55 7.85
C ILE A 361 -19.07 -6.97 7.33
N LYS A 362 -20.09 -7.72 6.94
CA LYS A 362 -19.92 -9.06 6.40
C LYS A 362 -19.06 -9.11 5.15
N THR A 363 -19.11 -8.06 4.32
CA THR A 363 -18.37 -7.97 3.07
C THR A 363 -16.95 -7.47 3.29
N TYR A 364 -16.77 -6.38 4.05
CA TYR A 364 -15.52 -5.64 4.11
C TYR A 364 -14.68 -5.89 5.38
N CYS A 365 -15.30 -6.39 6.46
CA CYS A 365 -14.61 -6.77 7.70
C CYS A 365 -14.53 -8.31 7.87
N GLN A 366 -14.56 -9.06 6.77
CA GLN A 366 -14.82 -10.49 6.71
C GLN A 366 -13.86 -11.33 7.57
N TYR A 367 -12.57 -10.99 7.57
CA TYR A 367 -11.54 -11.76 8.28
C TYR A 367 -10.96 -10.99 9.47
N ASP A 368 -11.43 -9.76 9.74
CA ASP A 368 -10.95 -8.97 10.87
C ASP A 368 -11.28 -9.67 12.19
N ASN A 369 -10.28 -9.82 13.04
CA ASN A 369 -10.40 -10.47 14.34
C ASN A 369 -9.34 -9.93 15.32
N PRO A 370 -9.52 -10.13 16.65
CA PRO A 370 -8.61 -9.57 17.66
C PRO A 370 -7.20 -10.17 17.64
N ASP A 371 -7.02 -11.36 17.06
CA ASP A 371 -5.77 -12.14 17.08
C ASP A 371 -5.04 -12.10 15.72
N ALA A 372 -5.49 -11.24 14.78
CA ALA A 372 -4.98 -11.18 13.42
C ALA A 372 -3.45 -11.07 13.34
N VAL A 373 -2.83 -10.23 14.18
CA VAL A 373 -1.38 -10.05 14.19
C VAL A 373 -0.65 -11.33 14.59
N GLU A 374 -1.12 -11.98 15.65
CA GLU A 374 -0.53 -13.22 16.15
C GLU A 374 -0.68 -14.35 15.10
N ASN A 375 -1.82 -14.45 14.46
CA ASN A 375 -2.09 -15.43 13.40
C ASN A 375 -1.16 -15.23 12.20
N ILE A 376 -0.97 -13.99 11.76
CA ILE A 376 -0.05 -13.64 10.67
C ILE A 376 1.38 -14.05 11.02
N LEU A 377 1.87 -13.68 12.20
CA LEU A 377 3.25 -13.97 12.58
C LEU A 377 3.49 -15.47 12.82
N LYS A 378 2.55 -16.20 13.43
CA LYS A 378 2.60 -17.67 13.51
C LYS A 378 2.67 -18.31 12.12
N THR A 379 1.89 -17.79 11.17
CA THR A 379 1.90 -18.29 9.80
C THR A 379 3.23 -18.02 9.09
N VAL A 380 3.74 -16.80 9.18
CA VAL A 380 4.90 -16.35 8.41
C VAL A 380 6.22 -16.81 9.04
N ILE A 381 6.32 -16.76 10.37
CA ILE A 381 7.58 -17.05 11.09
C ILE A 381 7.65 -18.52 11.49
N ASN A 382 6.58 -19.07 12.05
CA ASN A 382 6.58 -20.43 12.57
C ASN A 382 6.09 -21.48 11.55
N GLY A 383 5.48 -21.05 10.42
CA GLY A 383 4.89 -21.97 9.44
C GLY A 383 3.58 -22.64 9.90
N GLU A 384 2.91 -22.05 10.88
CA GLU A 384 1.62 -22.51 11.41
C GLU A 384 0.43 -21.98 10.60
N ASN A 385 -0.82 -22.34 10.96
CA ASN A 385 -2.07 -21.81 10.40
C ASN A 385 -2.17 -21.89 8.86
N ALA A 386 -1.78 -23.01 8.27
CA ALA A 386 -1.80 -23.23 6.82
C ALA A 386 -3.18 -22.99 6.17
N SER A 387 -4.28 -23.08 6.94
CA SER A 387 -5.65 -22.83 6.47
C SER A 387 -5.90 -21.37 6.06
N LEU A 388 -5.13 -20.43 6.60
CA LEU A 388 -5.21 -19.01 6.24
C LEU A 388 -4.54 -18.72 4.89
N VAL A 389 -3.75 -19.65 4.39
CA VAL A 389 -2.90 -19.46 3.23
C VAL A 389 -3.45 -20.20 2.03
N LYS A 390 -3.64 -19.50 0.92
CA LYS A 390 -4.07 -20.10 -0.35
C LYS A 390 -3.22 -19.62 -1.51
N THR A 391 -2.89 -20.53 -2.41
CA THR A 391 -2.39 -20.17 -3.72
C THR A 391 -3.55 -19.76 -4.62
N ILE A 392 -3.29 -18.84 -5.53
CA ILE A 392 -4.23 -18.52 -6.61
C ILE A 392 -3.74 -19.16 -7.91
N GLY A 393 -4.64 -19.32 -8.85
CA GLY A 393 -4.36 -19.85 -10.17
C GLY A 393 -5.55 -20.61 -10.72
N ASN A 394 -5.65 -20.66 -12.02
CA ASN A 394 -6.73 -21.32 -12.75
C ASN A 394 -6.28 -22.65 -13.40
N GLY A 395 -5.06 -23.10 -13.09
CA GLY A 395 -4.47 -24.33 -13.65
C GLY A 395 -3.93 -24.20 -15.07
N LYS A 396 -4.11 -23.04 -15.74
CA LYS A 396 -3.50 -22.79 -17.04
C LYS A 396 -2.01 -22.49 -16.92
N LYS A 397 -1.27 -22.82 -17.96
CA LYS A 397 0.13 -22.44 -18.09
C LYS A 397 0.28 -21.00 -18.57
N ASN A 398 1.38 -20.35 -18.21
CA ASN A 398 1.63 -18.96 -18.58
C ASN A 398 2.44 -18.89 -19.89
N VAL A 399 2.05 -17.95 -20.73
CA VAL A 399 2.80 -17.57 -21.96
C VAL A 399 3.16 -16.10 -21.86
N LEU A 400 4.45 -15.78 -22.04
CA LEU A 400 4.94 -14.41 -22.07
C LEU A 400 5.06 -13.93 -23.53
N ILE A 401 4.49 -12.78 -23.81
CA ILE A 401 4.61 -12.11 -25.11
C ILE A 401 5.29 -10.76 -24.93
N TYR A 402 6.38 -10.53 -25.61
CA TYR A 402 7.07 -9.24 -25.66
C TYR A 402 6.73 -8.51 -26.95
N ALA A 403 6.18 -7.31 -26.82
CA ALA A 403 5.69 -6.53 -27.96
C ALA A 403 6.55 -5.29 -28.28
N GLY A 404 7.61 -5.01 -27.49
CA GLY A 404 8.42 -3.80 -27.71
C GLY A 404 7.60 -2.54 -27.44
N SER A 405 7.26 -1.77 -28.49
CA SER A 405 6.32 -0.66 -28.45
C SER A 405 4.99 -1.07 -29.04
N LEU A 406 3.86 -0.63 -28.42
CA LEU A 406 2.51 -1.03 -28.81
C LEU A 406 1.94 -0.15 -29.93
N THR A 407 2.50 -0.27 -31.13
CA THR A 407 1.94 0.33 -32.36
C THR A 407 0.72 -0.47 -32.85
N ASP A 408 -0.11 0.09 -33.73
CA ASP A 408 -1.26 -0.61 -34.32
C ASP A 408 -0.85 -1.93 -35.03
N ASP A 409 0.27 -1.92 -35.75
CA ASP A 409 0.82 -3.13 -36.37
C ASP A 409 1.19 -4.18 -35.31
N MET A 410 1.81 -3.78 -34.23
CA MET A 410 2.18 -4.68 -33.15
C MET A 410 0.95 -5.24 -32.41
N ILE A 411 -0.09 -4.42 -32.22
CA ILE A 411 -1.37 -4.88 -31.65
C ILE A 411 -2.03 -5.91 -32.56
N ASN A 412 -2.01 -5.71 -33.88
CA ASN A 412 -2.52 -6.72 -34.83
C ASN A 412 -1.75 -8.03 -34.73
N ARG A 413 -0.42 -7.99 -34.69
CA ARG A 413 0.44 -9.19 -34.51
C ARG A 413 0.18 -9.87 -33.17
N LEU A 414 -0.05 -9.09 -32.11
CA LEU A 414 -0.41 -9.61 -30.79
C LEU A 414 -1.73 -10.38 -30.85
N ASN A 415 -2.76 -9.83 -31.50
CA ASN A 415 -4.06 -10.46 -31.64
C ASN A 415 -4.02 -11.80 -32.40
N GLU A 416 -3.05 -11.99 -33.29
CA GLU A 416 -2.85 -13.25 -34.02
C GLU A 416 -2.27 -14.40 -33.17
N VAL A 417 -1.57 -14.07 -32.09
CA VAL A 417 -0.85 -15.06 -31.27
C VAL A 417 -1.44 -15.26 -29.87
N VAL A 418 -2.36 -14.38 -29.45
CA VAL A 418 -3.02 -14.45 -28.14
C VAL A 418 -4.04 -15.57 -28.11
N ASP A 419 -3.89 -16.48 -27.14
CA ASP A 419 -4.84 -17.55 -26.86
C ASP A 419 -5.11 -17.58 -25.35
N VAL A 420 -6.11 -16.82 -24.92
CA VAL A 420 -6.52 -16.73 -23.50
C VAL A 420 -7.41 -17.91 -23.07
N ASP A 421 -7.88 -18.71 -24.02
CA ASP A 421 -8.69 -19.88 -23.70
C ASP A 421 -7.79 -21.04 -23.24
N GLU A 422 -6.61 -21.19 -23.82
CA GLU A 422 -5.63 -22.23 -23.46
C GLU A 422 -4.63 -21.77 -22.39
N TYR A 423 -4.18 -20.50 -22.41
CA TYR A 423 -3.09 -19.99 -21.58
C TYR A 423 -3.46 -18.78 -20.74
N ASN A 424 -2.71 -18.55 -19.66
CA ASN A 424 -2.58 -17.23 -19.04
C ASN A 424 -1.57 -16.42 -19.87
N VAL A 425 -2.05 -15.46 -20.61
CA VAL A 425 -1.21 -14.63 -21.49
C VAL A 425 -0.72 -13.41 -20.73
N VAL A 426 0.59 -13.26 -20.66
CA VAL A 426 1.28 -12.11 -20.06
C VAL A 426 1.91 -11.28 -21.18
N LEU A 427 1.39 -10.09 -21.37
CA LEU A 427 1.99 -9.10 -22.27
C LEU A 427 3.03 -8.28 -21.50
N THR A 428 4.21 -8.10 -22.09
CA THR A 428 5.23 -7.19 -21.54
C THR A 428 5.75 -6.21 -22.58
N PHE A 429 6.02 -4.98 -22.13
CA PHE A 429 6.57 -3.88 -22.90
C PHE A 429 7.31 -2.90 -21.98
N LYS A 430 8.08 -1.96 -22.52
CA LYS A 430 8.80 -0.96 -21.71
C LYS A 430 7.85 0.00 -21.01
N GLN A 431 7.92 0.11 -19.70
CA GLN A 431 7.06 0.99 -18.90
C GLN A 431 7.10 2.47 -19.32
N TRP A 432 8.26 2.95 -19.76
CA TRP A 432 8.46 4.34 -20.13
C TRP A 432 8.63 4.52 -21.64
N ASP A 433 7.95 3.70 -22.44
CA ASP A 433 7.86 3.92 -23.88
C ASP A 433 7.07 5.20 -24.16
N GLU A 434 7.67 6.14 -24.90
CA GLU A 434 7.08 7.47 -25.15
C GLU A 434 5.75 7.38 -25.92
N HIS A 435 5.67 6.47 -26.89
CA HIS A 435 4.44 6.25 -27.65
C HIS A 435 3.30 5.77 -26.76
N ILE A 436 3.58 4.79 -25.88
CA ILE A 436 2.59 4.26 -24.95
C ILE A 436 2.19 5.34 -23.93
N CYS A 437 3.14 6.05 -23.34
CA CYS A 437 2.84 7.09 -22.35
C CYS A 437 1.95 8.21 -22.90
N ASN A 438 2.08 8.55 -24.19
CA ASN A 438 1.31 9.62 -24.81
C ASN A 438 -0.05 9.17 -25.34
N ASN A 439 -0.26 7.88 -25.58
CA ASN A 439 -1.45 7.33 -26.24
C ASN A 439 -2.10 6.16 -25.45
N HIS A 440 -1.79 6.03 -24.15
CA HIS A 440 -2.16 4.85 -23.36
C HIS A 440 -3.67 4.55 -23.39
N GLU A 441 -4.53 5.54 -23.24
CA GLU A 441 -5.98 5.36 -23.24
C GLU A 441 -6.50 4.69 -24.53
N GLU A 442 -5.95 5.08 -25.69
CA GLU A 442 -6.33 4.51 -26.99
C GLU A 442 -5.73 3.12 -27.18
N ILE A 443 -4.46 2.94 -26.78
CA ILE A 443 -3.74 1.68 -26.89
C ILE A 443 -4.39 0.60 -26.02
N PHE A 444 -4.64 0.90 -24.74
CA PHE A 444 -5.18 -0.10 -23.81
C PHE A 444 -6.59 -0.55 -24.19
N LYS A 445 -7.40 0.31 -24.81
CA LYS A 445 -8.72 -0.05 -25.37
C LYS A 445 -8.65 -1.06 -26.53
N LYS A 446 -7.52 -1.11 -27.25
CA LYS A 446 -7.30 -2.01 -28.40
C LYS A 446 -6.69 -3.35 -28.00
N LEU A 447 -6.19 -3.49 -26.75
CA LEU A 447 -5.56 -4.72 -26.29
C LEU A 447 -6.59 -5.86 -26.15
N PRO A 448 -6.18 -7.11 -26.39
CA PRO A 448 -7.04 -8.27 -26.19
C PRO A 448 -7.56 -8.34 -24.74
N GLN A 449 -8.80 -8.75 -24.57
CA GLN A 449 -9.38 -9.00 -23.27
C GLN A 449 -8.78 -10.28 -22.64
N GLY A 450 -8.69 -10.31 -21.32
CA GLY A 450 -8.26 -11.51 -20.59
C GLY A 450 -6.76 -11.74 -20.56
N ILE A 451 -5.94 -10.79 -21.01
CA ILE A 451 -4.49 -10.81 -20.83
C ILE A 451 -4.08 -10.15 -19.51
N GLU A 452 -2.94 -10.55 -18.95
CA GLU A 452 -2.26 -9.83 -17.89
C GLU A 452 -1.15 -8.96 -18.49
N ILE A 453 -0.86 -7.82 -17.88
CA ILE A 453 0.19 -6.91 -18.35
C ILE A 453 1.22 -6.74 -17.25
N ILE A 454 2.48 -7.06 -17.53
CA ILE A 454 3.62 -6.72 -16.66
C ILE A 454 4.52 -5.75 -17.41
N GLN A 455 4.52 -4.49 -16.98
CA GLN A 455 5.35 -3.46 -17.60
C GLN A 455 6.81 -3.63 -17.23
N PHE A 456 7.67 -3.78 -18.23
CA PHE A 456 9.10 -4.05 -18.02
C PHE A 456 9.83 -2.83 -17.47
N ARG A 457 10.36 -2.99 -16.27
CA ARG A 457 11.14 -1.96 -15.56
C ARG A 457 12.63 -2.36 -15.56
N PHE A 458 13.33 -1.92 -16.59
CA PHE A 458 14.76 -2.21 -16.68
C PHE A 458 15.57 -1.21 -15.86
N ASN A 459 16.37 -1.71 -14.90
CA ASN A 459 17.43 -0.94 -14.20
C ASN A 459 18.14 -1.82 -13.15
N LEU A 460 18.83 -2.86 -13.57
CA LEU A 460 19.71 -3.60 -12.68
C LEU A 460 21.16 -3.13 -12.81
N THR A 461 21.80 -2.93 -11.66
CA THR A 461 23.24 -2.78 -11.58
C THR A 461 23.85 -4.16 -11.41
N PRO A 462 24.87 -4.54 -12.20
CA PRO A 462 25.58 -5.81 -12.01
C PRO A 462 26.16 -5.92 -10.60
N THR A 463 26.08 -7.09 -9.98
CA THR A 463 26.79 -7.40 -8.74
C THR A 463 28.28 -7.59 -9.00
N LEU A 464 29.09 -7.72 -7.95
CA LEU A 464 30.53 -8.02 -8.12
C LEU A 464 30.76 -9.35 -8.80
N SER A 465 29.98 -10.37 -8.43
CA SER A 465 30.03 -11.71 -9.03
C SER A 465 29.61 -11.71 -10.51
N GLU A 466 28.69 -10.83 -10.89
CA GLU A 466 28.18 -10.69 -12.26
C GLU A 466 29.04 -9.83 -13.17
N SER A 467 30.00 -9.07 -12.63
CA SER A 467 30.83 -8.15 -13.43
C SER A 467 31.54 -8.84 -14.60
N ASN A 468 31.77 -10.15 -14.49
CA ASN A 468 32.38 -10.98 -15.52
C ASN A 468 31.43 -12.08 -16.05
N ASN A 469 30.15 -12.04 -15.69
CA ASN A 469 29.15 -13.04 -16.06
C ASN A 469 27.83 -12.37 -16.48
N SER A 470 27.77 -11.97 -17.74
CA SER A 470 26.58 -11.32 -18.31
C SER A 470 25.32 -12.22 -18.27
N LYS A 471 25.50 -13.54 -18.31
CA LYS A 471 24.39 -14.50 -18.24
C LYS A 471 23.67 -14.42 -16.87
N SER A 472 24.42 -14.39 -15.78
CA SER A 472 23.85 -14.25 -14.43
C SER A 472 23.09 -12.95 -14.27
N LEU A 473 23.59 -11.84 -14.82
CA LEU A 473 22.88 -10.55 -14.84
C LEU A 473 21.55 -10.64 -15.61
N LEU A 474 21.53 -11.30 -16.77
CA LEU A 474 20.30 -11.50 -17.55
C LEU A 474 19.27 -12.33 -16.78
N GLU A 475 19.70 -13.37 -16.10
CA GLU A 475 18.86 -14.23 -15.27
C GLU A 475 18.23 -13.45 -14.11
N ARG A 476 19.02 -12.68 -13.39
CA ARG A 476 18.54 -11.84 -12.29
C ARG A 476 17.63 -10.72 -12.79
N SER A 477 17.88 -10.18 -13.99
CA SER A 477 16.99 -9.19 -14.62
C SER A 477 15.62 -9.80 -14.94
N PHE A 478 15.60 -11.04 -15.44
CA PHE A 478 14.36 -11.77 -15.65
C PHE A 478 13.63 -12.05 -14.35
N GLN A 479 14.32 -12.57 -13.33
CA GLN A 479 13.76 -12.86 -12.02
C GLN A 479 13.17 -11.60 -11.33
N LYS A 480 13.85 -10.46 -11.47
CA LYS A 480 13.32 -9.19 -10.95
C LYS A 480 12.00 -8.82 -11.58
N GLN A 481 11.87 -8.99 -12.89
CA GLN A 481 10.69 -8.59 -13.63
C GLN A 481 9.53 -9.58 -13.45
N PHE A 482 9.86 -10.87 -13.36
CA PHE A 482 8.91 -11.97 -13.28
C PHE A 482 9.27 -12.89 -12.09
N PRO A 483 9.20 -12.39 -10.84
CA PRO A 483 9.67 -13.13 -9.69
C PRO A 483 8.85 -14.42 -9.50
N ASN A 484 9.52 -15.58 -9.57
CA ASN A 484 8.93 -16.92 -9.44
C ASN A 484 7.77 -17.24 -10.40
N ILE A 485 7.57 -16.45 -11.46
CA ILE A 485 6.59 -16.76 -12.51
C ILE A 485 7.25 -17.70 -13.52
N GLU A 486 6.67 -18.87 -13.71
CA GLU A 486 7.10 -19.82 -14.73
C GLU A 486 6.33 -19.60 -16.03
N PHE A 487 7.05 -19.61 -17.15
CA PHE A 487 6.45 -19.52 -18.49
C PHE A 487 6.73 -20.81 -19.27
N GLU A 488 5.71 -21.39 -19.86
CA GLU A 488 5.85 -22.53 -20.78
C GLU A 488 6.48 -22.08 -22.10
N ARG A 489 6.12 -20.89 -22.56
CA ARG A 489 6.58 -20.32 -23.82
C ARG A 489 6.78 -18.81 -23.70
N ILE A 490 7.80 -18.31 -24.39
CA ILE A 490 8.05 -16.88 -24.56
C ILE A 490 8.02 -16.57 -26.06
N ILE A 491 7.25 -15.56 -26.44
CA ILE A 491 7.10 -15.07 -27.80
C ILE A 491 7.61 -13.63 -27.86
N ASP A 492 8.63 -13.41 -28.67
CA ASP A 492 9.17 -12.08 -28.93
C ASP A 492 8.70 -11.62 -30.32
N LEU A 493 7.78 -10.70 -30.35
CA LEU A 493 7.15 -10.17 -31.58
C LEU A 493 8.01 -9.09 -32.26
N THR A 494 9.10 -8.64 -31.62
CA THR A 494 9.92 -7.56 -32.17
C THR A 494 10.77 -8.03 -33.35
N ASP A 495 10.82 -7.22 -34.40
CA ASP A 495 11.67 -7.50 -35.57
C ASP A 495 13.15 -7.25 -35.26
N LYS A 496 13.42 -6.23 -34.44
CA LYS A 496 14.77 -5.84 -34.02
C LYS A 496 14.99 -6.20 -32.56
N LYS A 497 15.87 -7.15 -32.31
CA LYS A 497 16.20 -7.62 -30.97
C LYS A 497 16.90 -6.54 -30.17
N ASP A 498 16.34 -6.22 -29.02
CA ASP A 498 16.86 -5.26 -28.07
C ASP A 498 17.37 -5.95 -26.78
N GLU A 499 17.66 -5.17 -25.78
CA GLU A 499 18.16 -5.60 -24.48
C GLU A 499 17.16 -6.51 -23.73
N ILE A 500 15.84 -6.23 -23.83
CA ILE A 500 14.79 -7.07 -23.26
C ILE A 500 14.75 -8.41 -23.99
N SER A 501 14.79 -8.39 -25.33
CA SER A 501 14.89 -9.61 -26.13
C SER A 501 16.06 -10.52 -25.70
N GLN A 502 17.20 -9.94 -25.33
CA GLN A 502 18.36 -10.71 -24.83
C GLN A 502 18.05 -11.38 -23.48
N ILE A 503 17.38 -10.65 -22.56
CA ILE A 503 16.97 -11.20 -21.27
C ILE A 503 16.01 -12.38 -21.46
N LEU A 504 15.01 -12.20 -22.32
CA LEU A 504 14.00 -13.23 -22.59
C LEU A 504 14.58 -14.45 -23.27
N ASN A 505 15.45 -14.27 -24.28
CA ASN A 505 16.13 -15.36 -24.96
C ASN A 505 17.03 -16.19 -24.03
N ASN A 506 17.68 -15.55 -23.05
CA ASN A 506 18.49 -16.27 -22.08
C ASN A 506 17.66 -17.22 -21.20
N TYR A 507 16.41 -16.89 -20.93
CA TYR A 507 15.47 -17.75 -20.20
C TYR A 507 15.06 -18.98 -21.04
N ILE A 508 14.77 -18.79 -22.33
CA ILE A 508 14.36 -19.87 -23.25
C ILE A 508 15.44 -20.95 -23.37
N VAL A 509 16.71 -20.57 -23.44
CA VAL A 509 17.83 -21.50 -23.61
C VAL A 509 18.05 -22.40 -22.39
N LYS A 510 17.46 -22.06 -21.22
CA LYS A 510 17.56 -22.84 -19.98
C LYS A 510 16.50 -23.94 -19.82
N LYS A 511 15.39 -23.85 -20.53
CA LYS A 511 14.33 -24.87 -20.58
C LYS A 511 14.52 -25.84 -21.74
#